data_7f43fc0d1dadb8fc0b5a96b4d9f98f69
#
_entry.id   7f43fc0d1dadb8fc0b5a96b4d9f98f69
#
_cell.length_a   1.000
_cell.length_b   1.000
_cell.length_c   1.000
_cell.angle_alpha   90.00
_cell.angle_beta   90.00
_cell.angle_gamma   90.00
#
_symmetry.space_group_name_H-M   'P 1'
#
loop_
_entity.id
_entity.type
_entity.pdbx_description
1 polymer ?
#
loop_
_entity_poly.entity_id
_entity_poly.type
_entity_poly.pdbx_seq_one_letter_code
_entity_poly.pdbx_strand_id
1 'polypeptide(L)'
;MVTRRFTEEAQRAIEKKIMKLKEFTSYLDSAIPLAYQESYDNSGLQIGLPDQEIHSAMICLDVTEKVVSEAIEADCNLLISHHPLIFNGIKKLTGNTYTERILYEAVKNDIAVYSAHTNLDMLSDGVSHKMAEKIGLDKISVLSPSDNRLLKLVTYIPESHFEKVKIALFEAGAGVIGNYDNCGFAVSGTGSFKGNETTNPFVGERGKIHSENEIRFETVLFTHLKARVIKALVEAHPYEEVAYDLYALENNNIGIGLGCVGILPEPLPEMDFLNLIYSVFDAKGIRYSNPTGKMVSKVALCGGSGASLINEAIHTGADVFLTADIKYHDFFKTENRILLVDAGHFETEKFSREILKDLIIKKFPKFAVRFSETNTNPINYF
;
A
#
# COMPACT_ATOMS: atom_id res chain seq x y z
N MET A 1 33.26 -31.14 -29.51
CA MET A 1 32.07 -30.28 -29.79
C MET A 1 31.07 -30.18 -28.66
N VAL A 2 31.17 -30.98 -27.60
CA VAL A 2 30.25 -30.98 -26.47
C VAL A 2 30.64 -29.95 -25.38
N THR A 3 31.94 -29.65 -25.25
CA THR A 3 32.48 -28.76 -24.20
C THR A 3 32.25 -27.26 -24.44
N ARG A 4 31.89 -26.83 -25.67
CA ARG A 4 31.58 -25.41 -25.96
C ARG A 4 30.13 -25.02 -25.70
N ARG A 5 29.20 -25.97 -25.70
CA ARG A 5 27.77 -25.68 -25.39
C ARG A 5 27.51 -25.43 -23.91
N PHE A 6 28.27 -26.07 -23.02
CA PHE A 6 28.13 -25.87 -21.55
C PHE A 6 28.67 -24.52 -21.08
N THR A 7 29.58 -23.88 -21.82
CA THR A 7 30.11 -22.55 -21.48
C THR A 7 29.22 -21.42 -21.98
N GLU A 8 28.45 -21.62 -23.06
CA GLU A 8 27.50 -20.61 -23.55
C GLU A 8 26.17 -20.63 -22.78
N GLU A 9 25.73 -21.76 -22.23
CA GLU A 9 24.59 -21.84 -21.31
C GLU A 9 24.94 -21.29 -19.91
N ALA A 10 26.17 -21.43 -19.45
CA ALA A 10 26.64 -20.81 -18.21
C ALA A 10 26.88 -19.30 -18.35
N GLN A 11 27.13 -18.78 -19.53
CA GLN A 11 27.27 -17.36 -19.83
C GLN A 11 25.93 -16.66 -20.14
N ARG A 12 24.83 -17.38 -20.27
CA ARG A 12 23.47 -16.86 -20.13
C ARG A 12 23.01 -16.79 -18.68
N ALA A 13 23.93 -16.74 -17.71
CA ALA A 13 23.62 -16.21 -16.39
C ALA A 13 23.11 -14.78 -16.63
N ILE A 14 21.81 -14.61 -16.47
CA ILE A 14 21.09 -13.35 -16.51
C ILE A 14 21.98 -12.32 -15.81
N GLU A 15 22.46 -11.30 -16.53
CA GLU A 15 23.11 -10.16 -15.89
C GLU A 15 22.13 -9.65 -14.84
N LYS A 16 22.39 -9.99 -13.58
CA LYS A 16 21.55 -9.55 -12.46
C LYS A 16 21.54 -8.03 -12.53
N LYS A 17 20.37 -7.43 -12.69
CA LYS A 17 20.29 -5.97 -12.68
C LYS A 17 20.60 -5.49 -11.27
N ILE A 18 21.78 -4.91 -11.09
CA ILE A 18 22.18 -4.24 -9.85
C ILE A 18 21.55 -2.85 -9.83
N MET A 19 20.99 -2.46 -8.68
CA MET A 19 20.39 -1.14 -8.48
C MET A 19 20.59 -0.67 -7.04
N LYS A 20 20.41 0.63 -6.80
CA LYS A 20 20.49 1.18 -5.45
C LYS A 20 19.19 0.90 -4.68
N LEU A 21 19.32 0.55 -3.39
CA LEU A 21 18.19 0.28 -2.50
C LEU A 21 17.19 1.43 -2.48
N LYS A 22 17.65 2.69 -2.44
CA LYS A 22 16.78 3.87 -2.47
C LYS A 22 15.91 3.97 -3.73
N GLU A 23 16.42 3.55 -4.90
CA GLU A 23 15.64 3.56 -6.14
C GLU A 23 14.50 2.55 -6.05
N PHE A 24 14.79 1.38 -5.48
CA PHE A 24 13.83 0.31 -5.30
C PHE A 24 12.75 0.67 -4.26
N THR A 25 13.18 1.14 -3.08
CA THR A 25 12.25 1.51 -2.00
C THR A 25 11.40 2.72 -2.37
N SER A 26 11.97 3.74 -3.04
CA SER A 26 11.19 4.89 -3.51
C SER A 26 10.06 4.49 -4.46
N TYR A 27 10.28 3.46 -5.29
CA TYR A 27 9.19 2.93 -6.11
C TYR A 27 8.12 2.23 -5.26
N LEU A 28 8.52 1.37 -4.31
CA LEU A 28 7.56 0.71 -3.42
C LEU A 28 6.78 1.72 -2.58
N ASP A 29 7.46 2.73 -2.02
CA ASP A 29 6.82 3.81 -1.25
C ASP A 29 5.85 4.66 -2.10
N SER A 30 6.07 4.71 -3.41
CA SER A 30 5.14 5.36 -4.36
C SER A 30 3.95 4.47 -4.70
N ALA A 31 4.17 3.15 -4.86
CA ALA A 31 3.12 2.19 -5.21
C ALA A 31 2.27 1.79 -4.00
N ILE A 32 2.89 1.73 -2.82
CA ILE A 32 2.28 1.37 -1.53
C ILE A 32 2.63 2.46 -0.52
N PRO A 33 1.97 3.63 -0.55
CA PRO A 33 2.36 4.80 0.24
C PRO A 33 2.41 4.51 1.74
N LEU A 34 3.54 4.83 2.39
CA LEU A 34 3.71 4.66 3.83
C LEU A 34 2.69 5.47 4.65
N ALA A 35 2.16 6.55 4.07
CA ALA A 35 1.11 7.36 4.69
C ALA A 35 -0.23 6.62 4.86
N TYR A 36 -0.39 5.46 4.25
CA TYR A 36 -1.60 4.64 4.38
C TYR A 36 -1.50 3.63 5.53
N GLN A 37 -0.33 3.46 6.12
CA GLN A 37 -0.20 2.57 7.27
C GLN A 37 -1.00 3.06 8.48
N GLU A 38 -1.44 2.12 9.30
CA GLU A 38 -2.05 2.41 10.58
C GLU A 38 -1.06 3.10 11.54
N SER A 39 -1.55 3.92 12.44
CA SER A 39 -0.73 4.75 13.32
C SER A 39 0.20 3.96 14.25
N TYR A 40 -0.08 2.69 14.50
CA TYR A 40 0.71 1.78 15.32
C TYR A 40 1.71 0.96 14.52
N ASP A 41 1.66 1.04 13.19
CA ASP A 41 2.45 0.21 12.27
C ASP A 41 3.84 0.79 11.99
N ASN A 42 4.72 -0.04 11.40
CA ASN A 42 6.07 0.32 11.02
C ASN A 42 6.43 -0.30 9.65
N SER A 43 5.70 0.09 8.61
CA SER A 43 5.98 -0.31 7.22
C SER A 43 7.19 0.43 6.65
N GLY A 44 7.74 -0.05 5.54
CA GLY A 44 8.86 0.56 4.82
C GLY A 44 10.19 -0.14 5.05
N LEU A 45 11.28 0.60 4.81
CA LEU A 45 12.64 0.08 4.97
C LEU A 45 12.97 -0.10 6.45
N GLN A 46 13.20 -1.37 6.85
CA GLN A 46 13.53 -1.77 8.23
C GLN A 46 15.05 -1.85 8.47
N ILE A 47 15.78 -2.39 7.50
CA ILE A 47 17.23 -2.58 7.52
C ILE A 47 17.79 -2.23 6.15
N GLY A 48 18.89 -1.51 6.10
CA GLY A 48 19.61 -1.20 4.87
C GLY A 48 20.01 0.27 4.77
N LEU A 49 20.98 0.54 3.93
CA LEU A 49 21.43 1.90 3.63
C LEU A 49 20.91 2.34 2.27
N PRO A 50 20.48 3.59 2.09
CA PRO A 50 19.90 4.08 0.83
C PRO A 50 20.77 3.81 -0.41
N ASP A 51 22.08 3.91 -0.28
CA ASP A 51 23.04 3.71 -1.37
C ASP A 51 23.57 2.27 -1.49
N GLN A 52 23.09 1.33 -0.66
CA GLN A 52 23.39 -0.10 -0.75
C GLN A 52 22.99 -0.63 -2.14
N GLU A 53 23.83 -1.49 -2.70
CA GLU A 53 23.53 -2.18 -3.96
C GLU A 53 22.76 -3.45 -3.70
N ILE A 54 21.64 -3.60 -4.39
CA ILE A 54 20.81 -4.80 -4.35
C ILE A 54 20.79 -5.46 -5.73
N HIS A 55 20.76 -6.80 -5.74
CA HIS A 55 20.79 -7.58 -6.99
C HIS A 55 19.70 -8.65 -7.06
N SER A 56 19.14 -9.04 -5.95
CA SER A 56 18.03 -10.01 -5.90
C SER A 56 17.22 -9.87 -4.62
N ALA A 57 15.91 -10.12 -4.70
CA ALA A 57 15.00 -10.10 -3.57
C ALA A 57 14.36 -11.47 -3.32
N MET A 58 14.14 -11.76 -2.04
CA MET A 58 13.30 -12.85 -1.59
C MET A 58 12.07 -12.28 -0.89
N ILE A 59 10.87 -12.74 -1.28
CA ILE A 59 9.59 -12.30 -0.72
C ILE A 59 9.08 -13.37 0.25
N CYS A 60 8.72 -12.94 1.46
CA CYS A 60 8.16 -13.80 2.51
C CYS A 60 6.93 -13.15 3.15
N LEU A 61 6.18 -13.87 3.96
CA LEU A 61 5.17 -13.27 4.84
C LEU A 61 5.84 -12.68 6.08
N ASP A 62 6.62 -13.50 6.78
CA ASP A 62 7.35 -13.13 7.98
C ASP A 62 8.86 -13.26 7.77
N VAL A 63 9.65 -12.35 8.34
CA VAL A 63 11.10 -12.47 8.40
C VAL A 63 11.49 -13.30 9.61
N THR A 64 11.92 -14.55 9.36
CA THR A 64 12.36 -15.49 10.40
C THR A 64 13.85 -15.79 10.28
N GLU A 65 14.46 -16.38 11.32
CA GLU A 65 15.87 -16.83 11.25
C GLU A 65 16.09 -17.78 10.06
N LYS A 66 15.13 -18.67 9.78
CA LYS A 66 15.17 -19.60 8.64
C LYS A 66 15.09 -18.86 7.29
N VAL A 67 14.24 -17.86 7.18
CA VAL A 67 14.10 -17.05 5.95
C VAL A 67 15.39 -16.25 5.68
N VAL A 68 16.05 -15.72 6.72
CA VAL A 68 17.36 -15.06 6.56
C VAL A 68 18.41 -16.04 6.08
N SER A 69 18.48 -17.25 6.67
CA SER A 69 19.40 -18.31 6.22
C SER A 69 19.13 -18.71 4.77
N GLU A 70 17.86 -18.88 4.39
CA GLU A 70 17.45 -19.18 3.01
C GLU A 70 17.87 -18.05 2.05
N ALA A 71 17.75 -16.79 2.45
CA ALA A 71 18.17 -15.65 1.63
C ALA A 71 19.70 -15.65 1.41
N ILE A 72 20.48 -15.94 2.44
CA ILE A 72 21.95 -16.08 2.34
C ILE A 72 22.32 -17.19 1.36
N GLU A 73 21.75 -18.38 1.53
CA GLU A 73 22.01 -19.54 0.66
C GLU A 73 21.60 -19.28 -0.79
N ALA A 74 20.54 -18.52 -1.00
CA ALA A 74 20.02 -18.18 -2.32
C ALA A 74 20.67 -16.93 -2.96
N ASP A 75 21.69 -16.34 -2.32
CA ASP A 75 22.35 -15.10 -2.75
C ASP A 75 21.34 -13.98 -3.00
N CYS A 76 20.41 -13.80 -2.04
CA CYS A 76 19.46 -12.69 -2.01
C CYS A 76 19.88 -11.68 -0.95
N ASN A 77 20.09 -10.41 -1.35
CA ASN A 77 20.49 -9.37 -0.43
C ASN A 77 19.40 -8.33 -0.12
N LEU A 78 18.14 -8.66 -0.48
CA LEU A 78 16.94 -7.93 -0.08
C LEU A 78 15.86 -8.92 0.34
N LEU A 79 15.32 -8.76 1.54
CA LEU A 79 14.09 -9.40 2.00
C LEU A 79 12.94 -8.42 1.89
N ILE A 80 11.83 -8.88 1.34
CA ILE A 80 10.59 -8.11 1.28
C ILE A 80 9.52 -8.92 1.98
N SER A 81 8.99 -8.39 3.08
CA SER A 81 7.97 -9.06 3.89
C SER A 81 6.66 -8.31 3.91
N HIS A 82 5.60 -9.01 4.26
CA HIS A 82 4.35 -8.37 4.67
C HIS A 82 4.50 -7.85 6.08
N HIS A 83 4.77 -8.70 7.04
CA HIS A 83 4.93 -8.30 8.44
C HIS A 83 6.26 -7.59 8.69
N PRO A 84 6.25 -6.46 9.43
CA PRO A 84 7.47 -5.76 9.79
C PRO A 84 8.28 -6.56 10.84
N LEU A 85 9.57 -6.74 10.56
CA LEU A 85 10.49 -7.36 11.52
C LEU A 85 10.62 -6.53 12.79
N ILE A 86 10.68 -5.20 12.63
CA ILE A 86 10.76 -4.24 13.72
C ILE A 86 9.37 -3.61 13.91
N PHE A 87 8.48 -4.31 14.60
CA PHE A 87 7.16 -3.74 14.93
C PHE A 87 7.24 -2.72 16.07
N ASN A 88 7.99 -3.05 17.11
CA ASN A 88 8.25 -2.17 18.25
C ASN A 88 9.70 -1.68 18.25
N GLY A 89 9.93 -0.47 18.71
CA GLY A 89 11.27 0.11 18.79
C GLY A 89 12.26 -0.78 19.55
N ILE A 90 13.47 -0.92 19.03
CA ILE A 90 14.54 -1.74 19.60
C ILE A 90 15.43 -0.87 20.47
N LYS A 91 15.59 -1.27 21.73
CA LYS A 91 16.45 -0.55 22.70
C LYS A 91 17.86 -1.11 22.79
N LYS A 92 18.08 -2.38 22.44
CA LYS A 92 19.35 -3.10 22.51
C LYS A 92 19.43 -4.10 21.38
N LEU A 93 20.64 -4.42 20.93
CA LEU A 93 20.91 -5.46 19.95
C LEU A 93 21.95 -6.41 20.55
N THR A 94 21.49 -7.36 21.34
CA THR A 94 22.32 -8.29 22.13
C THR A 94 22.14 -9.74 21.75
N GLY A 95 21.20 -10.04 20.83
CA GLY A 95 20.85 -11.40 20.40
C GLY A 95 19.97 -12.16 21.40
N ASN A 96 19.47 -11.52 22.44
CA ASN A 96 18.68 -12.17 23.47
C ASN A 96 17.24 -12.47 23.04
N THR A 97 16.69 -11.66 22.16
CA THR A 97 15.35 -11.88 21.62
C THR A 97 15.40 -12.43 20.21
N TYR A 98 14.29 -13.03 19.77
CA TYR A 98 14.12 -13.54 18.42
C TYR A 98 14.39 -12.45 17.36
N THR A 99 13.77 -11.29 17.51
CA THR A 99 13.95 -10.14 16.61
C THR A 99 15.40 -9.67 16.57
N GLU A 100 16.08 -9.57 17.74
CA GLU A 100 17.49 -9.17 17.80
C GLU A 100 18.42 -10.12 17.06
N ARG A 101 18.18 -11.43 17.11
CA ARG A 101 19.00 -12.43 16.40
C ARG A 101 18.82 -12.30 14.89
N ILE A 102 17.58 -12.14 14.42
CA ILE A 102 17.28 -11.92 12.98
C ILE A 102 17.96 -10.65 12.48
N LEU A 103 17.82 -9.55 13.22
CA LEU A 103 18.45 -8.26 12.89
C LEU A 103 19.97 -8.39 12.80
N TYR A 104 20.58 -9.05 13.78
CA TYR A 104 22.02 -9.23 13.81
C TYR A 104 22.51 -10.01 12.58
N GLU A 105 21.85 -11.11 12.23
CA GLU A 105 22.20 -11.92 11.07
C GLU A 105 21.96 -11.19 9.75
N ALA A 106 20.86 -10.44 9.62
CA ALA A 106 20.57 -9.66 8.42
C ALA A 106 21.64 -8.57 8.20
N VAL A 107 21.96 -7.78 9.24
CA VAL A 107 22.98 -6.72 9.16
C VAL A 107 24.37 -7.28 8.87
N LYS A 108 24.75 -8.40 9.55
CA LYS A 108 26.04 -9.06 9.36
C LYS A 108 26.27 -9.58 7.93
N ASN A 109 25.18 -9.95 7.24
CA ASN A 109 25.23 -10.49 5.88
C ASN A 109 24.79 -9.48 4.81
N ASP A 110 24.78 -8.19 5.13
CA ASP A 110 24.39 -7.09 4.22
C ASP A 110 23.01 -7.28 3.56
N ILE A 111 22.07 -7.93 4.27
CA ILE A 111 20.70 -8.13 3.80
C ILE A 111 19.85 -6.95 4.22
N ALA A 112 19.29 -6.23 3.25
CA ALA A 112 18.26 -5.22 3.49
C ALA A 112 16.90 -5.88 3.75
N VAL A 113 16.05 -5.22 4.56
CA VAL A 113 14.68 -5.69 4.85
C VAL A 113 13.71 -4.54 4.64
N TYR A 114 12.70 -4.78 3.80
CA TYR A 114 11.58 -3.87 3.55
C TYR A 114 10.27 -4.59 3.88
N SER A 115 9.35 -3.90 4.53
CA SER A 115 8.03 -4.46 4.89
C SER A 115 6.90 -3.63 4.32
N ALA A 116 5.89 -4.28 3.74
CA ALA A 116 4.65 -3.67 3.28
C ALA A 116 3.48 -4.36 4.01
N HIS A 117 3.00 -3.73 5.05
CA HIS A 117 2.05 -4.28 6.01
C HIS A 117 0.69 -3.59 5.86
N THR A 118 0.22 -2.86 6.87
CA THR A 118 -1.10 -2.25 6.82
C THR A 118 -1.27 -1.23 5.69
N ASN A 119 -0.19 -0.61 5.22
CA ASN A 119 -0.23 0.23 4.02
C ASN A 119 -0.58 -0.56 2.74
N LEU A 120 -0.20 -1.84 2.64
CA LEU A 120 -0.62 -2.74 1.57
C LEU A 120 -2.06 -3.20 1.75
N ASP A 121 -2.50 -3.46 3.00
CA ASP A 121 -3.87 -3.86 3.31
C ASP A 121 -4.89 -2.77 2.99
N MET A 122 -4.48 -1.52 3.13
CA MET A 122 -5.32 -0.35 2.87
C MET A 122 -5.58 -0.09 1.38
N LEU A 123 -4.82 -0.67 0.47
CA LEU A 123 -5.02 -0.49 -0.97
C LEU A 123 -6.28 -1.20 -1.45
N SER A 124 -7.02 -0.57 -2.36
CA SER A 124 -8.21 -1.18 -3.00
C SER A 124 -7.90 -2.47 -3.77
N ASP A 125 -6.67 -2.64 -4.22
CA ASP A 125 -6.12 -3.85 -4.88
C ASP A 125 -5.12 -4.58 -3.97
N GLY A 126 -5.19 -4.36 -2.66
CA GLY A 126 -4.35 -4.96 -1.63
C GLY A 126 -4.75 -6.39 -1.25
N VAL A 127 -4.34 -6.80 -0.03
CA VAL A 127 -4.46 -8.21 0.43
C VAL A 127 -5.91 -8.70 0.42
N SER A 128 -6.84 -7.92 0.94
CA SER A 128 -8.26 -8.29 0.98
C SER A 128 -8.88 -8.44 -0.41
N HIS A 129 -8.51 -7.56 -1.34
CA HIS A 129 -8.94 -7.68 -2.74
C HIS A 129 -8.38 -8.96 -3.38
N LYS A 130 -7.11 -9.27 -3.14
CA LYS A 130 -6.50 -10.50 -3.64
C LYS A 130 -7.19 -11.76 -3.12
N MET A 131 -7.61 -11.75 -1.85
CA MET A 131 -8.45 -12.81 -1.28
C MET A 131 -9.78 -12.94 -2.05
N ALA A 132 -10.45 -11.81 -2.31
CA ALA A 132 -11.71 -11.76 -3.05
C ALA A 132 -11.57 -12.32 -4.47
N GLU A 133 -10.49 -11.96 -5.18
CA GLU A 133 -10.16 -12.56 -6.49
C GLU A 133 -9.98 -14.08 -6.42
N LYS A 134 -9.27 -14.58 -5.39
CA LYS A 134 -9.05 -16.03 -5.21
C LYS A 134 -10.35 -16.81 -4.96
N ILE A 135 -11.32 -16.18 -4.30
CA ILE A 135 -12.66 -16.76 -4.09
C ILE A 135 -13.54 -16.64 -5.35
N GLY A 136 -13.20 -15.74 -6.28
CA GLY A 136 -13.97 -15.45 -7.48
C GLY A 136 -15.13 -14.48 -7.25
N LEU A 137 -14.97 -13.51 -6.36
CA LEU A 137 -15.99 -12.49 -6.13
C LEU A 137 -16.01 -11.44 -7.25
N ASP A 138 -17.21 -11.02 -7.62
CA ASP A 138 -17.48 -9.89 -8.52
C ASP A 138 -17.79 -8.61 -7.72
N LYS A 139 -17.73 -7.45 -8.39
CA LYS A 139 -18.12 -6.13 -7.87
C LYS A 139 -17.45 -5.79 -6.55
N ILE A 140 -16.15 -6.07 -6.47
CA ILE A 140 -15.35 -5.87 -5.26
C ILE A 140 -15.23 -4.37 -4.98
N SER A 141 -15.45 -3.99 -3.71
CA SER A 141 -15.27 -2.63 -3.20
C SER A 141 -14.72 -2.65 -1.78
N VAL A 142 -14.11 -1.55 -1.33
CA VAL A 142 -13.58 -1.43 0.04
C VAL A 142 -14.71 -1.56 1.06
N LEU A 143 -14.48 -2.33 2.12
CA LEU A 143 -15.44 -2.57 3.21
C LEU A 143 -15.53 -1.37 4.15
N SER A 144 -14.40 -0.89 4.64
CA SER A 144 -14.29 0.25 5.56
C SER A 144 -13.37 1.31 4.96
N PRO A 145 -13.92 2.29 4.21
CA PRO A 145 -13.11 3.37 3.64
C PRO A 145 -12.36 4.15 4.71
N SER A 146 -11.11 4.49 4.42
CA SER A 146 -10.30 5.30 5.32
C SER A 146 -10.73 6.76 5.33
N ASP A 147 -10.63 7.40 6.51
CA ASP A 147 -10.80 8.86 6.67
C ASP A 147 -9.65 9.68 6.04
N ASN A 148 -8.78 9.06 5.25
CA ASN A 148 -7.72 9.77 4.52
C ASN A 148 -8.34 10.77 3.54
N ARG A 149 -8.50 12.00 4.03
CA ARG A 149 -9.21 13.05 3.35
C ARG A 149 -8.45 13.53 2.12
N LEU A 150 -9.21 13.76 1.07
CA LEU A 150 -8.74 14.53 -0.07
C LEU A 150 -8.60 16.00 0.34
N LEU A 151 -7.62 16.67 -0.23
CA LEU A 151 -7.47 18.12 -0.16
C LEU A 151 -7.82 18.73 -1.51
N LYS A 152 -8.46 19.88 -1.49
CA LYS A 152 -8.57 20.75 -2.66
C LYS A 152 -7.48 21.81 -2.55
N LEU A 153 -6.61 21.89 -3.56
CA LEU A 153 -5.69 22.99 -3.76
C LEU A 153 -6.35 24.02 -4.66
N VAL A 154 -6.31 25.26 -4.23
CA VAL A 154 -6.68 26.45 -5.04
C VAL A 154 -5.45 27.33 -5.12
N THR A 155 -5.09 27.81 -6.30
CA THR A 155 -3.99 28.75 -6.50
C THR A 155 -4.32 29.72 -7.63
N TYR A 156 -3.61 30.84 -7.71
CA TYR A 156 -3.84 31.94 -8.62
C TYR A 156 -2.58 32.16 -9.45
N ILE A 157 -2.66 31.94 -10.76
CA ILE A 157 -1.48 31.81 -11.62
C ILE A 157 -1.61 32.83 -12.76
N PRO A 158 -0.59 33.67 -13.02
CA PRO A 158 -0.56 34.51 -14.21
C PRO A 158 -0.76 33.67 -15.48
N GLU A 159 -1.58 34.15 -16.42
CA GLU A 159 -1.92 33.41 -17.65
C GLU A 159 -0.69 32.88 -18.38
N SER A 160 0.40 33.67 -18.42
CA SER A 160 1.67 33.31 -19.07
C SER A 160 2.36 32.08 -18.47
N HIS A 161 2.04 31.70 -17.23
CA HIS A 161 2.67 30.59 -16.51
C HIS A 161 1.70 29.45 -16.19
N PHE A 162 0.45 29.56 -16.58
CA PHE A 162 -0.61 28.62 -16.23
C PHE A 162 -0.26 27.16 -16.62
N GLU A 163 0.10 26.93 -17.89
CA GLU A 163 0.40 25.58 -18.35
C GLU A 163 1.60 24.96 -17.64
N LYS A 164 2.64 25.75 -17.38
CA LYS A 164 3.84 25.28 -16.67
C LYS A 164 3.50 24.83 -15.24
N VAL A 165 2.76 25.64 -14.49
CA VAL A 165 2.40 25.34 -13.10
C VAL A 165 1.43 24.16 -13.06
N LYS A 166 0.42 24.14 -13.93
CA LYS A 166 -0.54 23.05 -14.03
C LYS A 166 0.14 21.69 -14.26
N ILE A 167 1.07 21.62 -15.22
CA ILE A 167 1.82 20.39 -15.50
C ILE A 167 2.64 19.98 -14.28
N ALA A 168 3.35 20.90 -13.63
CA ALA A 168 4.15 20.60 -12.44
C ALA A 168 3.30 20.02 -11.28
N LEU A 169 2.09 20.55 -11.08
CA LEU A 169 1.15 20.05 -10.09
C LEU A 169 0.69 18.62 -10.40
N PHE A 170 0.38 18.32 -11.66
CA PHE A 170 -0.04 17.00 -12.07
C PHE A 170 1.10 15.98 -12.00
N GLU A 171 2.31 16.34 -12.41
CA GLU A 171 3.51 15.50 -12.26
C GLU A 171 3.85 15.24 -10.78
N ALA A 172 3.50 16.16 -9.90
CA ALA A 172 3.61 15.97 -8.47
C ALA A 172 2.52 15.06 -7.87
N GLY A 173 1.52 14.64 -8.67
CA GLY A 173 0.46 13.70 -8.31
C GLY A 173 -0.86 14.35 -7.90
N ALA A 174 -1.08 15.65 -8.18
CA ALA A 174 -2.40 16.24 -8.02
C ALA A 174 -3.34 15.83 -9.18
N GLY A 175 -4.65 15.98 -8.99
CA GLY A 175 -5.66 15.82 -10.05
C GLY A 175 -6.09 14.39 -10.32
N VAL A 176 -5.98 13.48 -9.35
CA VAL A 176 -6.49 12.10 -9.49
C VAL A 176 -7.89 12.01 -8.89
N ILE A 177 -8.88 11.59 -9.68
CA ILE A 177 -10.27 11.34 -9.27
C ILE A 177 -10.71 10.00 -9.85
N GLY A 178 -10.76 8.96 -9.04
CA GLY A 178 -11.06 7.61 -9.50
C GLY A 178 -10.08 7.16 -10.60
N ASN A 179 -10.60 6.80 -11.77
CA ASN A 179 -9.80 6.37 -12.92
C ASN A 179 -9.37 7.52 -13.85
N TYR A 180 -9.57 8.78 -13.44
CA TYR A 180 -9.17 9.96 -14.21
C TYR A 180 -7.97 10.63 -13.55
N ASP A 181 -6.99 11.01 -14.33
CA ASP A 181 -5.85 11.83 -13.93
C ASP A 181 -5.94 13.24 -14.53
N ASN A 182 -5.04 14.12 -14.10
CA ASN A 182 -4.96 15.50 -14.58
C ASN A 182 -6.29 16.29 -14.45
N CYS A 183 -7.12 15.95 -13.46
CA CYS A 183 -8.37 16.63 -13.19
C CYS A 183 -8.12 17.98 -12.50
N GLY A 184 -8.63 19.03 -13.08
CA GLY A 184 -8.58 20.39 -12.53
C GLY A 184 -9.62 21.29 -13.15
N PHE A 185 -9.91 22.40 -12.50
CA PHE A 185 -10.81 23.43 -12.99
C PHE A 185 -10.10 24.76 -13.01
N ALA A 186 -10.24 25.51 -14.10
CA ALA A 186 -9.60 26.79 -14.29
C ALA A 186 -10.61 27.85 -14.67
N VAL A 187 -10.52 29.04 -14.07
CA VAL A 187 -11.33 30.19 -14.38
C VAL A 187 -10.48 31.46 -14.37
N SER A 188 -10.60 32.28 -15.40
CA SER A 188 -9.91 33.58 -15.48
C SER A 188 -10.52 34.60 -14.50
N GLY A 189 -9.66 35.38 -13.89
CA GLY A 189 -10.04 36.43 -12.94
C GLY A 189 -8.97 37.51 -12.86
N THR A 190 -9.15 38.45 -11.94
CA THR A 190 -8.18 39.52 -11.68
C THR A 190 -7.77 39.47 -10.23
N GLY A 191 -6.47 39.18 -9.97
CA GLY A 191 -5.85 39.29 -8.67
C GLY A 191 -5.38 40.72 -8.38
N SER A 192 -5.25 41.11 -7.12
CA SER A 192 -4.68 42.41 -6.74
C SER A 192 -3.77 42.25 -5.55
N PHE A 193 -2.65 42.95 -5.58
CA PHE A 193 -1.68 42.98 -4.48
C PHE A 193 -0.91 44.28 -4.41
N LYS A 194 -0.22 44.50 -3.29
CA LYS A 194 0.68 45.62 -3.09
C LYS A 194 1.93 45.13 -2.39
N GLY A 195 3.08 45.11 -3.08
CA GLY A 195 4.34 44.77 -2.50
C GLY A 195 4.86 45.87 -1.56
N ASN A 196 5.50 45.53 -0.46
CA ASN A 196 6.18 46.42 0.43
C ASN A 196 7.64 46.73 -0.03
N GLU A 197 8.42 47.48 0.75
CA GLU A 197 9.78 47.86 0.37
C GLU A 197 10.78 46.70 0.28
N THR A 198 10.48 45.56 0.92
CA THR A 198 11.37 44.37 0.97
C THR A 198 11.05 43.34 -0.13
N THR A 199 9.96 43.50 -0.85
CA THR A 199 9.53 42.55 -1.90
C THR A 199 10.26 42.79 -3.21
N ASN A 200 10.32 41.73 -4.05
CA ASN A 200 10.79 41.82 -5.42
C ASN A 200 9.71 41.24 -6.36
N PRO A 201 8.60 41.99 -6.59
CA PRO A 201 7.44 41.46 -7.30
C PRO A 201 7.79 41.11 -8.76
N PHE A 202 7.28 39.97 -9.23
CA PHE A 202 7.42 39.54 -10.63
C PHE A 202 6.76 40.54 -11.59
N VAL A 203 5.62 41.10 -11.20
CA VAL A 203 4.88 42.15 -11.94
C VAL A 203 4.49 43.27 -10.97
N GLY A 204 4.27 44.45 -11.51
CA GLY A 204 3.89 45.66 -10.71
C GLY A 204 5.08 46.37 -10.08
N GLU A 205 4.81 47.37 -9.27
CA GLU A 205 5.79 48.22 -8.61
C GLU A 205 5.60 48.20 -7.08
N ARG A 206 6.71 48.29 -6.33
CA ARG A 206 6.66 48.36 -4.87
C ARG A 206 5.85 49.57 -4.40
N GLY A 207 5.07 49.40 -3.34
CA GLY A 207 4.27 50.46 -2.75
C GLY A 207 3.00 50.87 -3.53
N LYS A 208 2.79 50.33 -4.73
CA LYS A 208 1.59 50.58 -5.52
C LYS A 208 0.67 49.36 -5.59
N ILE A 209 -0.63 49.57 -5.61
CA ILE A 209 -1.59 48.49 -5.88
C ILE A 209 -1.46 48.12 -7.35
N HIS A 210 -1.25 46.81 -7.60
CA HIS A 210 -1.23 46.24 -8.94
C HIS A 210 -2.40 45.27 -9.10
N SER A 211 -2.98 45.23 -10.29
CA SER A 211 -3.99 44.23 -10.69
C SER A 211 -3.46 43.42 -11.85
N GLU A 212 -3.49 42.10 -11.72
CA GLU A 212 -2.95 41.14 -12.70
C GLU A 212 -4.07 40.21 -13.16
N ASN A 213 -4.01 39.83 -14.44
CA ASN A 213 -4.88 38.79 -14.96
C ASN A 213 -4.34 37.42 -14.57
N GLU A 214 -5.10 36.69 -13.78
CA GLU A 214 -4.74 35.42 -13.22
C GLU A 214 -5.78 34.36 -13.51
N ILE A 215 -5.32 33.12 -13.60
CA ILE A 215 -6.18 31.96 -13.65
C ILE A 215 -6.27 31.39 -12.23
N ARG A 216 -7.46 31.39 -11.67
CA ARG A 216 -7.77 30.59 -10.50
C ARG A 216 -7.83 29.14 -10.92
N PHE A 217 -6.88 28.32 -10.42
CA PHE A 217 -6.82 26.91 -10.71
C PHE A 217 -7.14 26.10 -9.46
N GLU A 218 -8.04 25.12 -9.63
CA GLU A 218 -8.45 24.21 -8.56
C GLU A 218 -8.15 22.77 -8.97
N THR A 219 -7.56 22.01 -8.07
CA THR A 219 -7.33 20.58 -8.26
C THR A 219 -7.42 19.84 -6.92
N VAL A 220 -7.57 18.53 -6.98
CA VAL A 220 -7.58 17.68 -5.78
C VAL A 220 -6.25 16.98 -5.60
N LEU A 221 -5.89 16.66 -4.36
CA LEU A 221 -4.72 15.84 -4.06
C LEU A 221 -4.98 14.99 -2.82
N PHE A 222 -4.28 13.88 -2.74
CA PHE A 222 -4.26 13.07 -1.52
C PHE A 222 -3.43 13.77 -0.44
N THR A 223 -3.86 13.68 0.80
CA THR A 223 -3.21 14.36 1.94
C THR A 223 -1.72 14.04 2.05
N HIS A 224 -1.30 12.80 1.76
CA HIS A 224 0.10 12.39 1.80
C HIS A 224 0.99 13.03 0.73
N LEU A 225 0.39 13.52 -0.38
CA LEU A 225 1.13 14.22 -1.44
C LEU A 225 1.26 15.72 -1.18
N LYS A 226 0.65 16.26 -0.11
CA LYS A 226 0.62 17.70 0.20
C LYS A 226 1.99 18.37 0.07
N ALA A 227 3.00 17.85 0.78
CA ALA A 227 4.33 18.46 0.80
C ALA A 227 4.98 18.48 -0.60
N ARG A 228 4.85 17.39 -1.36
CA ARG A 228 5.38 17.25 -2.72
C ARG A 228 4.67 18.21 -3.69
N VAL A 229 3.35 18.28 -3.63
CA VAL A 229 2.55 19.14 -4.52
C VAL A 229 2.79 20.61 -4.23
N ILE A 230 2.83 21.03 -2.97
CA ILE A 230 3.13 22.41 -2.60
C ILE A 230 4.56 22.81 -2.98
N LYS A 231 5.53 21.92 -2.82
CA LYS A 231 6.88 22.16 -3.31
C LYS A 231 6.90 22.39 -4.81
N ALA A 232 6.24 21.55 -5.60
CA ALA A 232 6.15 21.69 -7.05
C ALA A 232 5.43 22.99 -7.46
N LEU A 233 4.39 23.39 -6.73
CA LEU A 233 3.71 24.67 -6.93
C LEU A 233 4.70 25.84 -6.77
N VAL A 234 5.39 25.91 -5.64
CA VAL A 234 6.32 27.01 -5.30
C VAL A 234 7.49 27.09 -6.30
N GLU A 235 8.03 25.94 -6.72
CA GLU A 235 9.16 25.89 -7.68
C GLU A 235 8.74 26.28 -9.11
N ALA A 236 7.51 26.00 -9.51
CA ALA A 236 7.03 26.29 -10.87
C ALA A 236 6.42 27.70 -11.01
N HIS A 237 5.93 28.26 -9.93
CA HIS A 237 5.24 29.55 -9.91
C HIS A 237 6.21 30.73 -10.06
N PRO A 238 5.85 31.79 -10.82
CA PRO A 238 6.76 32.92 -11.03
C PRO A 238 6.84 33.88 -9.83
N TYR A 239 5.86 33.85 -8.91
CA TYR A 239 5.83 34.78 -7.77
C TYR A 239 6.77 34.30 -6.67
N GLU A 240 7.41 35.25 -5.96
CA GLU A 240 8.26 34.96 -4.81
C GLU A 240 7.45 34.46 -3.60
N GLU A 241 6.21 34.94 -3.46
CA GLU A 241 5.22 34.47 -2.49
C GLU A 241 3.98 33.99 -3.22
N VAL A 242 3.74 32.68 -3.20
CA VAL A 242 2.65 32.05 -3.94
C VAL A 242 1.39 32.04 -3.10
N ALA A 243 0.32 32.63 -3.63
CA ALA A 243 -1.02 32.54 -3.04
C ALA A 243 -1.65 31.18 -3.33
N TYR A 244 -1.97 30.43 -2.29
CA TYR A 244 -2.71 29.18 -2.41
C TYR A 244 -3.51 28.87 -1.15
N ASP A 245 -4.58 28.12 -1.31
CA ASP A 245 -5.44 27.64 -0.25
C ASP A 245 -5.54 26.12 -0.30
N LEU A 246 -5.62 25.48 0.85
CA LEU A 246 -5.89 24.05 0.99
C LEU A 246 -7.17 23.85 1.81
N TYR A 247 -8.16 23.24 1.18
CA TYR A 247 -9.42 22.87 1.82
C TYR A 247 -9.47 21.38 2.06
N ALA A 248 -9.76 20.95 3.30
CA ALA A 248 -10.09 19.56 3.55
C ALA A 248 -11.46 19.24 2.93
N LEU A 249 -11.54 18.16 2.16
CA LEU A 249 -12.79 17.70 1.57
C LEU A 249 -13.42 16.62 2.45
N GLU A 250 -14.75 16.62 2.52
CA GLU A 250 -15.51 15.55 3.17
C GLU A 250 -15.69 14.32 2.26
N ASN A 251 -15.23 14.40 1.02
CA ASN A 251 -15.26 13.28 0.09
C ASN A 251 -14.38 12.15 0.63
N ASN A 252 -14.98 10.99 0.86
CA ASN A 252 -14.22 9.80 1.22
C ASN A 252 -13.37 9.33 0.03
N ASN A 253 -12.14 8.94 0.32
CA ASN A 253 -11.34 8.22 -0.66
C ASN A 253 -11.81 6.76 -0.68
N ILE A 254 -12.77 6.46 -1.54
CA ILE A 254 -13.38 5.12 -1.67
C ILE A 254 -12.41 4.05 -2.20
N GLY A 255 -11.23 4.45 -2.65
CA GLY A 255 -10.18 3.55 -3.13
C GLY A 255 -9.17 3.13 -2.05
N ILE A 256 -9.30 3.58 -0.80
CA ILE A 256 -8.38 3.27 0.30
C ILE A 256 -9.19 2.93 1.55
N GLY A 257 -8.85 1.83 2.21
CA GLY A 257 -9.49 1.39 3.44
C GLY A 257 -9.27 -0.09 3.72
N LEU A 258 -9.76 -0.54 4.84
CA LEU A 258 -9.57 -1.91 5.31
C LEU A 258 -10.67 -2.84 4.80
N GLY A 259 -10.26 -4.05 4.45
CA GLY A 259 -11.16 -5.10 4.02
C GLY A 259 -11.80 -4.82 2.66
N CYS A 260 -12.54 -5.76 2.15
CA CYS A 260 -13.38 -5.58 0.98
C CYS A 260 -14.71 -6.33 1.08
N VAL A 261 -15.65 -5.98 0.21
CA VAL A 261 -16.92 -6.67 0.05
C VAL A 261 -17.14 -6.93 -1.44
N GLY A 262 -17.66 -8.12 -1.75
CA GLY A 262 -17.96 -8.53 -3.12
C GLY A 262 -19.13 -9.49 -3.17
N ILE A 263 -19.47 -9.94 -4.36
CA ILE A 263 -20.62 -10.81 -4.62
C ILE A 263 -20.15 -12.09 -5.29
N LEU A 264 -20.59 -13.26 -4.80
CA LEU A 264 -20.40 -14.52 -5.48
C LEU A 264 -21.22 -14.52 -6.78
N PRO A 265 -20.67 -15.03 -7.91
CA PRO A 265 -21.42 -15.19 -9.16
C PRO A 265 -22.69 -16.01 -8.98
N GLU A 266 -22.60 -17.07 -8.18
CA GLU A 266 -23.71 -17.94 -7.80
C GLU A 266 -23.77 -18.08 -6.27
N PRO A 267 -24.95 -17.93 -5.64
CA PRO A 267 -25.08 -18.12 -4.20
C PRO A 267 -24.77 -19.57 -3.78
N LEU A 268 -24.07 -19.74 -2.67
CA LEU A 268 -23.70 -21.04 -2.11
C LEU A 268 -24.35 -21.28 -0.73
N PRO A 269 -24.68 -22.52 -0.38
CA PRO A 269 -24.92 -22.88 1.02
C PRO A 269 -23.72 -22.55 1.91
N GLU A 270 -23.92 -22.15 3.18
CA GLU A 270 -22.85 -21.78 4.09
C GLU A 270 -21.74 -22.83 4.21
N MET A 271 -22.12 -24.11 4.27
CA MET A 271 -21.15 -25.21 4.38
C MET A 271 -20.32 -25.39 3.09
N ASP A 272 -20.94 -25.15 1.92
CA ASP A 272 -20.22 -25.22 0.65
C ASP A 272 -19.27 -24.01 0.51
N PHE A 273 -19.66 -22.85 1.03
CA PHE A 273 -18.76 -21.70 1.12
C PHE A 273 -17.56 -22.00 2.05
N LEU A 274 -17.78 -22.62 3.22
CA LEU A 274 -16.67 -23.01 4.11
C LEU A 274 -15.74 -24.03 3.42
N ASN A 275 -16.26 -24.97 2.64
CA ASN A 275 -15.45 -25.90 1.85
C ASN A 275 -14.64 -25.17 0.76
N LEU A 276 -15.22 -24.15 0.13
CA LEU A 276 -14.50 -23.27 -0.83
C LEU A 276 -13.33 -22.58 -0.14
N ILE A 277 -13.57 -21.98 1.04
CA ILE A 277 -12.50 -21.31 1.82
C ILE A 277 -11.42 -22.31 2.25
N TYR A 278 -11.80 -23.48 2.76
CA TYR A 278 -10.84 -24.53 3.10
C TYR A 278 -9.91 -24.86 1.91
N SER A 279 -10.49 -25.01 0.72
CA SER A 279 -9.74 -25.38 -0.49
C SER A 279 -8.87 -24.23 -1.01
N VAL A 280 -9.42 -23.01 -1.14
CA VAL A 280 -8.74 -21.85 -1.75
C VAL A 280 -7.59 -21.37 -0.87
N PHE A 281 -7.80 -21.35 0.46
CA PHE A 281 -6.82 -20.82 1.41
C PHE A 281 -5.92 -21.92 2.03
N ASP A 282 -6.15 -23.20 1.72
CA ASP A 282 -5.53 -24.34 2.43
C ASP A 282 -5.64 -24.17 3.97
N ALA A 283 -6.84 -23.76 4.40
CA ALA A 283 -7.12 -23.36 5.78
C ALA A 283 -7.55 -24.58 6.61
N LYS A 284 -6.59 -25.25 7.27
CA LYS A 284 -6.82 -26.52 7.98
C LYS A 284 -7.63 -26.39 9.27
N GLY A 285 -7.74 -25.19 9.84
CA GLY A 285 -8.36 -24.95 11.14
C GLY A 285 -9.41 -23.84 11.12
N ILE A 286 -10.38 -23.89 10.20
CA ILE A 286 -11.45 -22.88 10.15
C ILE A 286 -12.31 -22.94 11.42
N ARG A 287 -12.46 -21.76 12.06
CA ARG A 287 -13.44 -21.54 13.15
C ARG A 287 -14.55 -20.66 12.59
N TYR A 288 -15.80 -20.93 12.96
CA TYR A 288 -16.93 -20.12 12.50
C TYR A 288 -18.04 -20.00 13.55
N SER A 289 -18.85 -18.96 13.42
CA SER A 289 -20.03 -18.73 14.28
C SER A 289 -21.14 -19.71 13.94
N ASN A 290 -22.22 -19.72 14.71
CA ASN A 290 -23.40 -20.49 14.34
C ASN A 290 -23.86 -20.11 12.93
N PRO A 291 -24.19 -21.11 12.09
CA PRO A 291 -24.78 -20.87 10.78
C PRO A 291 -26.07 -20.05 10.87
N THR A 292 -26.30 -19.18 9.93
CA THR A 292 -27.52 -18.36 9.86
C THR A 292 -28.65 -19.06 9.10
N GLY A 293 -28.34 -20.13 8.37
CA GLY A 293 -29.27 -20.86 7.51
C GLY A 293 -29.57 -20.16 6.18
N LYS A 294 -28.80 -19.15 5.81
CA LYS A 294 -28.98 -18.39 4.58
C LYS A 294 -28.05 -18.91 3.48
N MET A 295 -28.37 -18.56 2.24
CA MET A 295 -27.41 -18.67 1.14
C MET A 295 -26.39 -17.55 1.22
N VAL A 296 -25.14 -17.86 0.94
CA VAL A 296 -24.05 -16.89 0.84
C VAL A 296 -24.00 -16.31 -0.56
N SER A 297 -24.28 -15.05 -0.69
CA SER A 297 -24.17 -14.27 -1.94
C SER A 297 -23.20 -13.11 -1.79
N LYS A 298 -23.34 -12.35 -0.71
CA LYS A 298 -22.49 -11.18 -0.43
C LYS A 298 -21.48 -11.51 0.63
N VAL A 299 -20.20 -11.36 0.31
CA VAL A 299 -19.07 -11.73 1.17
C VAL A 299 -18.28 -10.48 1.52
N ALA A 300 -18.15 -10.19 2.81
CA ALA A 300 -17.16 -9.26 3.34
C ALA A 300 -15.92 -10.04 3.77
N LEU A 301 -14.73 -9.46 3.60
CA LEU A 301 -13.48 -10.09 4.02
C LEU A 301 -12.39 -9.08 4.38
N CYS A 302 -11.50 -9.52 5.26
CA CYS A 302 -10.31 -8.78 5.68
C CYS A 302 -9.17 -9.77 5.93
N GLY A 303 -8.02 -9.59 5.28
CA GLY A 303 -6.82 -10.36 5.58
C GLY A 303 -6.36 -10.10 7.01
N GLY A 304 -5.77 -11.12 7.66
CA GLY A 304 -5.27 -11.03 9.02
C GLY A 304 -6.36 -10.69 10.05
N SER A 305 -6.03 -9.87 11.02
CA SER A 305 -6.87 -9.55 12.18
C SER A 305 -7.94 -8.50 11.87
N GLY A 306 -9.13 -8.93 11.47
CA GLY A 306 -10.25 -8.05 11.10
C GLY A 306 -11.40 -7.94 12.10
N ALA A 307 -11.23 -8.34 13.35
CA ALA A 307 -12.31 -8.33 14.35
C ALA A 307 -12.97 -6.94 14.57
N SER A 308 -12.24 -5.85 14.28
CA SER A 308 -12.77 -4.48 14.35
C SER A 308 -13.83 -4.18 13.29
N LEU A 309 -13.84 -4.91 12.17
CA LEU A 309 -14.70 -4.68 11.01
C LEU A 309 -15.99 -5.52 11.02
N ILE A 310 -16.27 -6.27 12.09
CA ILE A 310 -17.48 -7.11 12.18
C ILE A 310 -18.75 -6.28 12.01
N ASN A 311 -18.82 -5.11 12.64
CA ASN A 311 -19.99 -4.24 12.55
C ASN A 311 -20.15 -3.65 11.14
N GLU A 312 -19.07 -3.25 10.52
CA GLU A 312 -19.03 -2.75 9.13
C GLU A 312 -19.53 -3.83 8.18
N ALA A 313 -19.05 -5.07 8.31
CA ALA A 313 -19.51 -6.20 7.52
C ALA A 313 -21.02 -6.43 7.66
N ILE A 314 -21.54 -6.38 8.89
CA ILE A 314 -22.98 -6.49 9.16
C ILE A 314 -23.76 -5.33 8.51
N HIS A 315 -23.27 -4.10 8.62
CA HIS A 315 -23.93 -2.91 8.06
C HIS A 315 -23.99 -2.94 6.53
N THR A 316 -23.01 -3.55 5.86
CA THR A 316 -23.08 -3.74 4.41
C THR A 316 -24.13 -4.74 3.97
N GLY A 317 -24.71 -5.52 4.91
CA GLY A 317 -25.63 -6.60 4.60
C GLY A 317 -24.93 -7.82 4.01
N ALA A 318 -23.66 -8.06 4.33
CA ALA A 318 -22.95 -9.27 3.94
C ALA A 318 -23.52 -10.50 4.65
N ASP A 319 -23.54 -11.65 3.94
CA ASP A 319 -23.97 -12.94 4.50
C ASP A 319 -22.85 -13.60 5.30
N VAL A 320 -21.59 -13.34 4.90
CA VAL A 320 -20.37 -13.87 5.54
C VAL A 320 -19.36 -12.76 5.74
N PHE A 321 -18.65 -12.81 6.88
CA PHE A 321 -17.43 -12.07 7.11
C PHE A 321 -16.26 -13.03 7.33
N LEU A 322 -15.30 -13.04 6.40
CA LEU A 322 -14.11 -13.88 6.41
C LEU A 322 -12.90 -13.06 6.88
N THR A 323 -12.22 -13.51 7.94
CA THR A 323 -11.03 -12.85 8.49
C THR A 323 -10.20 -13.84 9.33
N ALA A 324 -9.35 -13.33 10.24
CA ALA A 324 -8.60 -14.14 11.19
C ALA A 324 -8.52 -13.53 12.58
N ASP A 325 -7.87 -14.23 13.53
CA ASP A 325 -7.60 -13.81 14.89
C ASP A 325 -8.84 -13.45 15.71
N ILE A 326 -9.95 -14.12 15.45
CA ILE A 326 -11.21 -13.87 16.15
C ILE A 326 -11.15 -14.44 17.56
N LYS A 327 -11.35 -13.59 18.57
CA LYS A 327 -11.44 -13.99 19.97
C LYS A 327 -12.81 -14.59 20.27
N TYR A 328 -12.88 -15.42 21.32
CA TYR A 328 -14.11 -16.09 21.73
C TYR A 328 -15.33 -15.16 21.82
N HIS A 329 -15.16 -13.99 22.44
CA HIS A 329 -16.28 -13.04 22.60
C HIS A 329 -16.65 -12.29 21.32
N ASP A 330 -15.79 -12.22 20.33
CA ASP A 330 -16.11 -11.56 19.06
C ASP A 330 -17.13 -12.35 18.24
N PHE A 331 -17.20 -13.68 18.40
CA PHE A 331 -18.22 -14.51 17.75
C PHE A 331 -19.65 -14.15 18.18
N PHE A 332 -19.85 -13.61 19.40
CA PHE A 332 -21.16 -13.16 19.84
C PHE A 332 -21.63 -11.88 19.16
N LYS A 333 -20.71 -11.06 18.63
CA LYS A 333 -21.06 -9.82 17.92
C LYS A 333 -21.85 -10.03 16.66
N THR A 334 -21.85 -11.25 16.12
CA THR A 334 -22.62 -11.60 14.90
C THR A 334 -24.12 -11.54 15.11
N GLU A 335 -24.62 -11.79 16.35
CA GLU A 335 -26.04 -11.83 16.70
C GLU A 335 -26.88 -12.67 15.72
N ASN A 336 -26.28 -13.72 15.15
CA ASN A 336 -26.85 -14.57 14.10
C ASN A 336 -27.26 -13.81 12.81
N ARG A 337 -26.73 -12.61 12.58
CA ARG A 337 -27.01 -11.80 11.39
C ARG A 337 -26.10 -12.15 10.22
N ILE A 338 -24.87 -12.56 10.53
CA ILE A 338 -23.80 -12.87 9.57
C ILE A 338 -23.04 -14.13 10.01
N LEU A 339 -22.58 -14.94 9.09
CA LEU A 339 -21.64 -16.03 9.36
C LEU A 339 -20.24 -15.44 9.49
N LEU A 340 -19.65 -15.46 10.69
CA LEU A 340 -18.27 -15.03 10.95
C LEU A 340 -17.34 -16.23 10.79
N VAL A 341 -16.32 -16.08 9.94
CA VAL A 341 -15.35 -17.13 9.62
C VAL A 341 -13.94 -16.65 9.92
N ASP A 342 -13.23 -17.41 10.76
CA ASP A 342 -11.81 -17.26 11.03
C ASP A 342 -11.06 -18.37 10.29
N ALA A 343 -10.36 -18.00 9.22
CA ALA A 343 -9.65 -18.94 8.36
C ALA A 343 -8.15 -19.02 8.63
N GLY A 344 -7.66 -18.29 9.63
CA GLY A 344 -6.26 -18.23 10.01
C GLY A 344 -5.52 -17.03 9.40
N HIS A 345 -4.61 -16.45 10.19
CA HIS A 345 -3.86 -15.26 9.84
C HIS A 345 -2.95 -15.49 8.61
N PHE A 346 -2.07 -16.48 8.71
CA PHE A 346 -1.16 -16.86 7.62
C PHE A 346 -1.93 -17.18 6.34
N GLU A 347 -3.01 -17.95 6.44
CA GLU A 347 -3.83 -18.42 5.34
C GLU A 347 -4.46 -17.27 4.56
N THR A 348 -4.91 -16.24 5.26
CA THR A 348 -5.57 -15.06 4.66
C THR A 348 -4.60 -14.05 4.07
N GLU A 349 -3.36 -13.97 4.58
CA GLU A 349 -2.38 -12.97 4.13
C GLU A 349 -1.27 -13.50 3.22
N LYS A 350 -1.10 -14.82 3.09
CA LYS A 350 -0.02 -15.41 2.24
C LYS A 350 -0.01 -14.91 0.80
N PHE A 351 -1.12 -14.41 0.29
CA PHE A 351 -1.25 -13.85 -1.06
C PHE A 351 -0.64 -12.45 -1.20
N SER A 352 -0.30 -11.75 -0.11
CA SER A 352 0.44 -10.49 -0.12
C SER A 352 1.75 -10.62 -0.91
N ARG A 353 2.38 -11.80 -0.85
CA ARG A 353 3.60 -12.11 -1.59
C ARG A 353 3.42 -12.03 -3.11
N GLU A 354 2.26 -12.43 -3.63
CA GLU A 354 1.94 -12.34 -5.07
C GLU A 354 1.83 -10.88 -5.50
N ILE A 355 1.12 -10.06 -4.71
CA ILE A 355 0.96 -8.62 -4.97
C ILE A 355 2.33 -7.93 -5.04
N LEU A 356 3.18 -8.17 -4.04
CA LEU A 356 4.53 -7.59 -3.98
C LEU A 356 5.38 -8.00 -5.19
N LYS A 357 5.33 -9.29 -5.58
CA LYS A 357 6.04 -9.77 -6.77
C LYS A 357 5.56 -9.10 -8.04
N ASP A 358 4.25 -9.00 -8.23
CA ASP A 358 3.65 -8.42 -9.44
C ASP A 358 4.02 -6.93 -9.56
N LEU A 359 3.98 -6.16 -8.47
CA LEU A 359 4.43 -4.77 -8.44
C LEU A 359 5.90 -4.65 -8.84
N ILE A 360 6.77 -5.48 -8.28
CA ILE A 360 8.22 -5.43 -8.56
C ILE A 360 8.50 -5.79 -10.01
N ILE A 361 7.94 -6.87 -10.53
CA ILE A 361 8.19 -7.33 -11.90
C ILE A 361 7.65 -6.31 -12.92
N LYS A 362 6.51 -5.69 -12.65
CA LYS A 362 5.94 -4.64 -13.50
C LYS A 362 6.91 -3.47 -13.69
N LYS A 363 7.61 -3.05 -12.64
CA LYS A 363 8.57 -1.93 -12.69
C LYS A 363 9.98 -2.34 -13.08
N PHE A 364 10.42 -3.46 -12.56
CA PHE A 364 11.78 -3.96 -12.69
C PHE A 364 11.82 -5.38 -13.29
N PRO A 365 11.43 -5.56 -14.58
CA PRO A 365 11.22 -6.89 -15.18
C PRO A 365 12.50 -7.74 -15.27
N LYS A 366 13.68 -7.13 -15.11
CA LYS A 366 14.98 -7.82 -15.13
C LYS A 366 15.60 -8.01 -13.73
N PHE A 367 14.92 -7.55 -12.67
CA PHE A 367 15.38 -7.74 -11.31
C PHE A 367 14.99 -9.14 -10.82
N ALA A 368 15.94 -9.86 -10.22
CA ALA A 368 15.70 -11.21 -9.75
C ALA A 368 14.82 -11.22 -8.48
N VAL A 369 13.67 -11.87 -8.56
CA VAL A 369 12.72 -11.98 -7.43
C VAL A 369 12.28 -13.43 -7.27
N ARG A 370 12.30 -13.94 -6.05
CA ARG A 370 11.80 -15.26 -5.70
C ARG A 370 10.94 -15.23 -4.45
N PHE A 371 10.10 -16.23 -4.26
CA PHE A 371 9.43 -16.47 -2.99
C PHE A 371 10.35 -17.29 -2.07
N SER A 372 10.25 -17.02 -0.78
CA SER A 372 10.76 -17.94 0.24
C SER A 372 9.96 -19.24 0.18
N GLU A 373 10.66 -20.37 0.25
CA GLU A 373 10.07 -21.71 0.36
C GLU A 373 9.82 -22.10 1.83
N THR A 374 10.40 -21.35 2.76
CA THR A 374 10.19 -21.55 4.19
C THR A 374 8.74 -21.25 4.57
N ASN A 375 8.05 -22.25 5.13
CA ASN A 375 6.74 -22.02 5.76
C ASN A 375 6.96 -21.29 7.09
N THR A 376 6.46 -20.06 7.18
CA THR A 376 6.59 -19.21 8.38
C THR A 376 5.39 -19.31 9.32
N ASN A 377 4.32 -20.07 8.94
CA ASN A 377 3.16 -20.25 9.81
C ASN A 377 3.56 -20.93 11.14
N PRO A 378 3.44 -20.24 12.29
CA PRO A 378 3.78 -20.81 13.58
C PRO A 378 2.69 -21.73 14.15
N ILE A 379 1.51 -21.75 13.52
CA ILE A 379 0.35 -22.48 14.02
C ILE A 379 0.29 -23.87 13.38
N ASN A 380 0.12 -24.86 14.22
CA ASN A 380 -0.08 -26.25 13.79
C ASN A 380 -1.49 -26.69 14.22
N TYR A 381 -2.14 -27.47 13.38
CA TYR A 381 -3.46 -28.03 13.66
C TYR A 381 -3.30 -29.54 13.90
N PHE A 382 -3.97 -30.00 14.96
CA PHE A 382 -3.95 -31.43 15.34
C PHE A 382 -5.02 -32.21 14.57
#